data_959501d8fbab28407aefb352497e80a0
#
_entry.id   959501d8fbab28407aefb352497e80a0
#
_cell.length_a   1.000
_cell.length_b   1.000
_cell.length_c   1.000
_cell.angle_alpha   90.00
_cell.angle_beta   90.00
_cell.angle_gamma   90.00
#
_symmetry.space_group_name_H-M   'P 1'
#
loop_
_entity.id
_entity.type
_entity.pdbx_description
1 polymer ?
#
loop_
_entity_poly.entity_id
_entity_poly.type
_entity_poly.pdbx_seq_one_letter_code
_entity_poly.pdbx_strand_id
1 'polypeptide(L)'
;VHLMDDIYTPQVYRNHFFQAKEDGRYIIMDNSLHELGEAYAKDRLMHWINVLEPDEFIVPDVWENQITTLTNAAKWAKIELPSEVTKVAVVQAKSFEEASSCYSELRNLGYKKIAFSYGAQYYNDLFPHPNKLVGKMMGRIMAIHKLWDMRIIKSYHKVHLLGCALPQEFAYYK
;
A
#
# COMPACT_ATOMS: atom_id res chain seq x y z
N VAL A 1 6.98 1.07 -10.56
CA VAL A 1 6.86 0.26 -11.80
C VAL A 1 7.15 1.07 -13.05
N HIS A 2 6.63 2.30 -13.17
CA HIS A 2 6.88 3.12 -14.39
C HIS A 2 8.37 3.30 -14.68
N LEU A 3 9.22 3.36 -13.65
CA LEU A 3 10.68 3.44 -13.84
C LEU A 3 11.26 2.19 -14.53
N MET A 4 10.58 1.04 -14.48
CA MET A 4 11.01 -0.15 -15.21
C MET A 4 10.78 -0.03 -16.72
N ASP A 5 9.78 0.76 -17.13
CA ASP A 5 9.44 1.00 -18.54
C ASP A 5 10.07 2.28 -19.11
N ASP A 6 10.62 3.14 -18.26
CA ASP A 6 11.23 4.40 -18.71
C ASP A 6 12.45 4.13 -19.60
N ILE A 7 12.39 4.64 -20.83
CA ILE A 7 13.50 4.49 -21.79
C ILE A 7 14.78 5.18 -21.33
N TYR A 8 14.66 6.18 -20.45
CA TYR A 8 15.80 6.89 -19.86
C TYR A 8 16.30 6.23 -18.57
N THR A 9 15.57 5.26 -18.03
CA THR A 9 16.01 4.52 -16.85
C THR A 9 17.17 3.62 -17.24
N PRO A 10 18.34 3.77 -16.62
CA PRO A 10 19.49 2.93 -16.93
C PRO A 10 19.14 1.45 -16.77
N GLN A 11 19.63 0.60 -17.67
CA GLN A 11 19.50 -0.87 -17.55
C GLN A 11 19.99 -1.35 -16.18
N VAL A 12 20.89 -0.62 -15.55
CA VAL A 12 21.37 -0.83 -14.17
C VAL A 12 20.25 -0.88 -13.16
N TYR A 13 19.20 -0.03 -13.29
CA TYR A 13 18.05 -0.05 -12.38
C TYR A 13 17.29 -1.38 -12.47
N ARG A 14 16.99 -1.85 -13.68
CA ARG A 14 16.33 -3.14 -13.90
C ARG A 14 17.18 -4.30 -13.41
N ASN A 15 18.44 -4.33 -13.80
CA ASN A 15 19.39 -5.37 -13.40
C ASN A 15 19.53 -5.45 -11.87
N HIS A 16 19.46 -4.29 -11.17
CA HIS A 16 19.51 -4.27 -9.71
C HIS A 16 18.37 -5.09 -9.09
N PHE A 17 17.12 -4.96 -9.59
CA PHE A 17 15.99 -5.71 -9.03
C PHE A 17 16.04 -7.19 -9.40
N PHE A 18 16.50 -7.54 -10.60
CA PHE A 18 16.72 -8.95 -10.96
C PHE A 18 17.80 -9.57 -10.08
N GLN A 19 18.93 -8.89 -9.90
CA GLN A 19 19.98 -9.37 -9.01
C GLN A 19 19.49 -9.45 -7.55
N ALA A 20 18.73 -8.46 -7.07
CA ALA A 20 18.14 -8.50 -5.73
C ALA A 20 17.23 -9.72 -5.54
N LYS A 21 16.44 -10.10 -6.57
CA LYS A 21 15.63 -11.31 -6.55
C LYS A 21 16.49 -12.58 -6.48
N GLU A 22 17.53 -12.68 -7.29
CA GLU A 22 18.48 -13.79 -7.27
C GLU A 22 19.20 -13.90 -5.92
N ASP A 23 19.54 -12.76 -5.31
CA ASP A 23 20.15 -12.69 -3.97
C ASP A 23 19.16 -13.06 -2.83
N GLY A 24 17.91 -13.40 -3.14
CA GLY A 24 16.86 -13.72 -2.18
C GLY A 24 16.36 -12.53 -1.36
N ARG A 25 16.53 -11.30 -1.85
CA ARG A 25 15.99 -10.10 -1.19
C ARG A 25 14.49 -10.00 -1.39
N TYR A 26 13.79 -9.50 -0.37
CA TYR A 26 12.36 -9.28 -0.42
C TYR A 26 12.03 -8.05 -1.28
N ILE A 27 11.21 -8.25 -2.31
CA ILE A 27 10.86 -7.21 -3.28
C ILE A 27 9.38 -6.85 -3.17
N ILE A 28 9.11 -5.57 -2.96
CA ILE A 28 7.77 -5.00 -3.02
C ILE A 28 7.65 -4.15 -4.28
N MET A 29 6.71 -4.51 -5.15
CA MET A 29 6.42 -3.74 -6.36
C MET A 29 5.26 -2.77 -6.12
N ASP A 30 5.55 -1.48 -6.19
CA ASP A 30 4.56 -0.42 -6.06
C ASP A 30 3.78 -0.19 -7.36
N ASN A 31 2.57 0.38 -7.26
CA ASN A 31 1.71 0.73 -8.39
C ASN A 31 2.02 2.12 -8.99
N SER A 32 2.95 2.87 -8.41
CA SER A 32 3.41 4.21 -8.84
C SER A 32 2.35 5.33 -8.73
N LEU A 33 1.33 5.17 -7.91
CA LEU A 33 0.30 6.20 -7.70
C LEU A 33 0.89 7.54 -7.26
N HIS A 34 1.88 7.51 -6.38
CA HIS A 34 2.47 8.72 -5.80
C HIS A 34 3.23 9.55 -6.85
N GLU A 35 3.96 8.89 -7.72
CA GLU A 35 4.80 9.53 -8.74
C GLU A 35 3.98 10.05 -9.92
N LEU A 36 2.92 9.32 -10.32
CA LEU A 36 2.16 9.61 -11.51
C LEU A 36 0.82 10.32 -11.24
N GLY A 37 0.36 10.35 -9.99
CA GLY A 37 -0.99 10.82 -9.64
C GLY A 37 -2.08 9.80 -9.94
N GLU A 38 -1.78 8.72 -10.65
CA GLU A 38 -2.64 7.59 -10.92
C GLU A 38 -1.85 6.28 -10.93
N ALA A 39 -2.52 5.16 -10.69
CA ALA A 39 -1.85 3.86 -10.75
C ALA A 39 -1.40 3.55 -12.18
N TYR A 40 -0.24 2.90 -12.30
CA TYR A 40 0.33 2.54 -13.59
C TYR A 40 -0.57 1.58 -14.38
N ALA A 41 -0.51 1.66 -15.72
CA ALA A 41 -1.37 0.89 -16.62
C ALA A 41 -1.33 -0.62 -16.32
N LYS A 42 -2.53 -1.24 -16.28
CA LYS A 42 -2.70 -2.65 -15.90
C LYS A 42 -1.80 -3.62 -16.66
N ASP A 43 -1.73 -3.47 -17.99
CA ASP A 43 -0.96 -4.41 -18.83
C ASP A 43 0.53 -4.34 -18.53
N ARG A 44 1.03 -3.14 -18.20
CA ARG A 44 2.41 -2.93 -17.80
C ARG A 44 2.69 -3.45 -16.39
N LEU A 45 1.74 -3.26 -15.45
CA LEU A 45 1.81 -3.88 -14.13
C LEU A 45 1.89 -5.40 -14.25
N MET A 46 0.99 -6.02 -15.03
CA MET A 46 0.98 -7.46 -15.25
C MET A 46 2.25 -7.97 -15.91
N HIS A 47 2.80 -7.23 -16.89
CA HIS A 47 4.07 -7.57 -17.49
C HIS A 47 5.18 -7.68 -16.43
N TRP A 48 5.35 -6.64 -15.60
CA TRP A 48 6.43 -6.63 -14.61
C TRP A 48 6.19 -7.57 -13.43
N ILE A 49 4.92 -7.81 -13.06
CA ILE A 49 4.60 -8.85 -12.08
C ILE A 49 5.07 -10.22 -12.56
N ASN A 50 4.80 -10.57 -13.82
CA ASN A 50 5.16 -11.88 -14.38
C ASN A 50 6.67 -12.00 -14.64
N VAL A 51 7.37 -10.91 -14.94
CA VAL A 51 8.80 -10.92 -15.26
C VAL A 51 9.66 -10.89 -13.99
N LEU A 52 9.28 -10.08 -13.00
CA LEU A 52 10.03 -9.91 -11.77
C LEU A 52 9.59 -10.89 -10.67
N GLU A 53 8.32 -11.32 -10.69
CA GLU A 53 7.71 -12.13 -9.64
C GLU A 53 8.02 -11.58 -8.23
N PRO A 54 7.62 -10.32 -7.92
CA PRO A 54 7.93 -9.71 -6.64
C PRO A 54 7.25 -10.49 -5.51
N ASP A 55 7.80 -10.42 -4.28
CA ASP A 55 7.17 -11.04 -3.11
C ASP A 55 5.81 -10.39 -2.79
N GLU A 56 5.70 -9.08 -3.01
CA GLU A 56 4.47 -8.32 -2.84
C GLU A 56 4.23 -7.35 -4.00
N PHE A 57 2.96 -7.16 -4.29
CA PHE A 57 2.48 -6.17 -5.26
C PHE A 57 1.41 -5.29 -4.63
N ILE A 58 1.60 -3.97 -4.69
CA ILE A 58 0.62 -2.99 -4.22
C ILE A 58 -0.47 -2.83 -5.27
N VAL A 59 -1.68 -3.24 -4.93
CA VAL A 59 -2.85 -3.18 -5.82
C VAL A 59 -3.20 -1.73 -6.15
N PRO A 60 -3.52 -1.40 -7.41
CA PRO A 60 -3.92 -0.07 -7.83
C PRO A 60 -5.01 0.54 -6.96
N ASP A 61 -4.71 1.66 -6.35
CA ASP A 61 -5.60 2.44 -5.50
C ASP A 61 -5.74 3.87 -6.03
N VAL A 62 -6.61 4.67 -5.44
CA VAL A 62 -6.83 6.07 -5.81
C VAL A 62 -6.80 6.93 -4.56
N TRP A 63 -5.94 7.94 -4.58
CA TRP A 63 -5.69 8.81 -3.44
C TRP A 63 -6.97 9.36 -2.83
N GLU A 64 -7.15 9.15 -1.53
CA GLU A 64 -8.32 9.58 -0.74
C GLU A 64 -9.69 9.26 -1.38
N ASN A 65 -9.77 8.20 -2.19
CA ASN A 65 -11.01 7.78 -2.84
C ASN A 65 -11.31 6.30 -2.54
N GLN A 66 -12.08 6.08 -1.47
CA GLN A 66 -12.48 4.75 -1.02
C GLN A 66 -13.22 3.96 -2.12
N ILE A 67 -14.21 4.57 -2.75
CA ILE A 67 -15.11 3.87 -3.68
C ILE A 67 -14.33 3.34 -4.89
N THR A 68 -13.50 4.18 -5.50
CA THR A 68 -12.72 3.77 -6.67
C THR A 68 -11.63 2.76 -6.26
N THR A 69 -11.00 2.94 -5.10
CA THR A 69 -10.03 1.99 -4.56
C THR A 69 -10.63 0.61 -4.33
N LEU A 70 -11.81 0.52 -3.70
CA LEU A 70 -12.53 -0.74 -3.50
C LEU A 70 -12.97 -1.38 -4.83
N THR A 71 -13.40 -0.57 -5.80
CA THR A 71 -13.73 -1.05 -7.15
C THR A 71 -12.52 -1.68 -7.84
N ASN A 72 -11.35 -1.04 -7.76
CA ASN A 72 -10.11 -1.58 -8.29
C ASN A 72 -9.69 -2.85 -7.53
N ALA A 73 -9.73 -2.82 -6.21
CA ALA A 73 -9.42 -3.97 -5.37
C ALA A 73 -10.30 -5.19 -5.72
N ALA A 74 -11.62 -4.99 -5.93
CA ALA A 74 -12.53 -6.06 -6.33
C ALA A 74 -12.17 -6.68 -7.70
N LYS A 75 -11.70 -5.86 -8.66
CA LYS A 75 -11.20 -6.34 -9.94
C LYS A 75 -9.90 -7.14 -9.79
N TRP A 76 -8.94 -6.60 -9.03
CA TRP A 76 -7.64 -7.22 -8.81
C TRP A 76 -7.70 -8.47 -7.93
N ALA A 77 -8.70 -8.58 -7.05
CA ALA A 77 -8.91 -9.81 -6.26
C ALA A 77 -9.12 -11.03 -7.17
N LYS A 78 -9.76 -10.86 -8.33
CA LYS A 78 -10.08 -11.91 -9.30
C LYS A 78 -8.96 -12.22 -10.29
N ILE A 79 -7.91 -11.39 -10.37
CA ILE A 79 -6.79 -11.61 -11.29
C ILE A 79 -5.87 -12.65 -10.65
N GLU A 80 -5.55 -13.70 -11.39
CA GLU A 80 -4.54 -14.67 -10.99
C GLU A 80 -3.14 -14.06 -11.19
N LEU A 81 -2.29 -14.18 -10.19
CA LEU A 81 -0.87 -13.81 -10.21
C LEU A 81 -0.03 -15.06 -9.99
N PRO A 82 1.28 -15.03 -10.28
CA PRO A 82 2.19 -16.10 -9.87
C PRO A 82 1.99 -16.43 -8.37
N SER A 83 2.05 -17.70 -8.01
CA SER A 83 1.63 -18.21 -6.67
C SER A 83 2.35 -17.56 -5.50
N GLU A 84 3.57 -17.13 -5.71
CA GLU A 84 4.42 -16.53 -4.68
C GLU A 84 4.14 -15.03 -4.47
N VAL A 85 3.42 -14.37 -5.40
CA VAL A 85 3.15 -12.93 -5.34
C VAL A 85 1.97 -12.63 -4.43
N THR A 86 2.22 -11.95 -3.31
CA THR A 86 1.17 -11.49 -2.41
C THR A 86 0.58 -10.15 -2.85
N LYS A 87 -0.74 -10.10 -3.05
CA LYS A 87 -1.46 -8.84 -3.29
C LYS A 87 -1.62 -8.06 -1.99
N VAL A 88 -1.21 -6.80 -1.99
CA VAL A 88 -1.37 -5.87 -0.87
C VAL A 88 -2.36 -4.78 -1.28
N ALA A 89 -3.54 -4.74 -0.69
CA ALA A 89 -4.51 -3.67 -0.94
C ALA A 89 -4.26 -2.48 -0.01
N VAL A 90 -4.64 -1.27 -0.44
CA VAL A 90 -4.37 -0.04 0.30
C VAL A 90 -5.67 0.55 0.84
N VAL A 91 -5.68 0.97 2.10
CA VAL A 91 -6.76 1.78 2.67
C VAL A 91 -6.63 3.20 2.16
N GLN A 92 -7.64 3.67 1.43
CA GLN A 92 -7.79 5.04 1.00
C GLN A 92 -9.08 5.62 1.55
N ALA A 93 -9.00 6.78 2.22
CA ALA A 93 -10.10 7.34 2.97
C ALA A 93 -9.91 8.85 3.23
N LYS A 94 -11.01 9.56 3.43
CA LYS A 94 -11.04 10.97 3.86
C LYS A 94 -11.40 11.14 5.33
N SER A 95 -11.87 10.08 5.99
CA SER A 95 -12.21 10.07 7.41
C SER A 95 -11.81 8.75 8.05
N PHE A 96 -11.84 8.70 9.38
CA PHE A 96 -11.61 7.46 10.12
C PHE A 96 -12.71 6.40 9.83
N GLU A 97 -13.95 6.84 9.71
CA GLU A 97 -15.10 5.99 9.41
C GLU A 97 -14.96 5.34 8.03
N GLU A 98 -14.56 6.12 7.02
CA GLU A 98 -14.23 5.59 5.69
C GLU A 98 -13.05 4.61 5.75
N ALA A 99 -12.00 4.91 6.52
CA ALA A 99 -10.85 4.02 6.67
C ALA A 99 -11.24 2.69 7.31
N SER A 100 -12.10 2.72 8.32
CA SER A 100 -12.64 1.54 8.99
C SER A 100 -13.46 0.67 8.04
N SER A 101 -14.37 1.28 7.28
CA SER A 101 -15.18 0.61 6.27
C SER A 101 -14.30 0.05 5.15
N CYS A 102 -13.38 0.85 4.61
CA CYS A 102 -12.45 0.43 3.55
C CYS A 102 -11.64 -0.80 3.97
N TYR A 103 -11.05 -0.78 5.16
CA TYR A 103 -10.30 -1.92 5.69
C TYR A 103 -11.15 -3.18 5.76
N SER A 104 -12.38 -3.06 6.29
CA SER A 104 -13.30 -4.19 6.44
C SER A 104 -13.69 -4.77 5.08
N GLU A 105 -14.01 -3.93 4.10
CA GLU A 105 -14.35 -4.37 2.74
C GLU A 105 -13.16 -5.04 2.03
N LEU A 106 -11.94 -4.51 2.18
CA LEU A 106 -10.74 -5.15 1.63
C LEU A 106 -10.53 -6.54 2.25
N ARG A 107 -10.80 -6.72 3.55
CA ARG A 107 -10.78 -8.04 4.20
C ARG A 107 -11.84 -8.98 3.61
N ASN A 108 -13.06 -8.49 3.39
CA ASN A 108 -14.15 -9.25 2.78
C ASN A 108 -13.82 -9.69 1.35
N LEU A 109 -13.07 -8.88 0.59
CA LEU A 109 -12.53 -9.24 -0.73
C LEU A 109 -11.42 -10.29 -0.70
N GLY A 110 -10.97 -10.72 0.50
CA GLY A 110 -10.00 -11.80 0.70
C GLY A 110 -8.55 -11.36 0.78
N TYR A 111 -8.25 -10.05 0.83
CA TYR A 111 -6.88 -9.57 0.98
C TYR A 111 -6.30 -9.98 2.34
N LYS A 112 -5.18 -10.71 2.32
CA LYS A 112 -4.50 -11.20 3.53
C LYS A 112 -3.60 -10.13 4.15
N LYS A 113 -3.06 -9.21 3.34
CA LYS A 113 -2.23 -8.08 3.76
C LYS A 113 -2.85 -6.78 3.26
N ILE A 114 -2.97 -5.80 4.14
CA ILE A 114 -3.57 -4.50 3.85
C ILE A 114 -2.62 -3.41 4.32
N ALA A 115 -2.43 -2.40 3.45
CA ALA A 115 -1.56 -1.28 3.70
C ALA A 115 -2.36 -0.03 4.13
N PHE A 116 -1.73 0.80 4.95
CA PHE A 116 -2.18 2.15 5.26
C PHE A 116 -1.25 3.16 4.59
N SER A 117 -1.79 4.05 3.76
CA SER A 117 -1.02 5.10 3.12
C SER A 117 -0.49 6.10 4.16
N TYR A 118 0.63 6.77 3.84
CA TYR A 118 1.23 7.73 4.76
C TYR A 118 0.50 9.09 4.76
N GLY A 119 0.00 9.51 3.62
CA GLY A 119 -0.27 10.93 3.39
C GLY A 119 -1.70 11.39 3.64
N ALA A 120 -2.64 10.50 4.01
CA ALA A 120 -4.06 10.85 4.13
C ALA A 120 -4.29 12.05 5.06
N GLN A 121 -5.14 13.01 4.61
CA GLN A 121 -5.39 14.25 5.34
C GLN A 121 -6.07 14.02 6.69
N TYR A 122 -6.97 13.04 6.77
CA TYR A 122 -7.71 12.75 8.01
C TYR A 122 -6.80 12.37 9.20
N TYR A 123 -5.55 11.97 8.98
CA TYR A 123 -4.59 11.77 10.07
C TYR A 123 -4.32 13.08 10.82
N ASN A 124 -4.18 14.21 10.09
CA ASN A 124 -4.02 15.51 10.73
C ASN A 124 -5.29 15.96 11.49
N ASP A 125 -6.47 15.47 11.08
CA ASP A 125 -7.72 15.74 11.76
C ASP A 125 -7.84 14.92 13.05
N LEU A 126 -7.34 13.67 13.04
CA LEU A 126 -7.27 12.83 14.24
C LEU A 126 -6.24 13.32 15.26
N PHE A 127 -5.12 13.86 14.80
CA PHE A 127 -4.07 14.41 15.65
C PHE A 127 -3.60 15.77 15.10
N PRO A 128 -4.33 16.85 15.41
CA PRO A 128 -3.91 18.20 15.03
C PRO A 128 -2.57 18.57 15.66
N HIS A 129 -1.59 18.92 14.83
CA HIS A 129 -0.26 19.30 15.29
C HIS A 129 0.33 20.39 14.37
N PRO A 130 1.07 21.41 14.91
CA PRO A 130 1.71 22.44 14.10
C PRO A 130 2.65 21.88 13.03
N ASN A 131 3.41 20.83 13.38
CA ASN A 131 4.20 20.09 12.42
C ASN A 131 3.33 19.02 11.76
N LYS A 132 3.01 19.21 10.48
CA LYS A 132 2.13 18.30 9.71
C LYS A 132 2.68 16.86 9.58
N LEU A 133 3.99 16.67 9.58
CA LEU A 133 4.59 15.33 9.55
C LEU A 133 4.32 14.59 10.86
N VAL A 134 4.43 15.28 12.00
CA VAL A 134 4.07 14.72 13.30
C VAL A 134 2.58 14.43 13.37
N GLY A 135 1.74 15.34 12.87
CA GLY A 135 0.29 15.16 12.80
C GLY A 135 -0.08 13.89 12.01
N LYS A 136 0.48 13.72 10.82
CA LYS A 136 0.25 12.53 9.99
C LYS A 136 0.74 11.24 10.66
N MET A 137 1.94 11.24 11.23
CA MET A 137 2.48 10.09 11.96
C MET A 137 1.55 9.69 13.12
N MET A 138 1.28 10.62 14.03
CA MET A 138 0.46 10.33 15.21
C MET A 138 -0.97 9.98 14.85
N GLY A 139 -1.55 10.65 13.85
CA GLY A 139 -2.90 10.35 13.36
C GLY A 139 -2.99 8.95 12.74
N ARG A 140 -1.98 8.50 11.98
CA ARG A 140 -1.93 7.12 11.48
C ARG A 140 -1.82 6.10 12.60
N ILE A 141 -0.95 6.37 13.59
CA ILE A 141 -0.84 5.54 14.80
C ILE A 141 -2.21 5.44 15.49
N MET A 142 -2.86 6.57 15.75
CA MET A 142 -4.18 6.60 16.40
C MET A 142 -5.24 5.86 15.60
N ALA A 143 -5.27 6.04 14.27
CA ALA A 143 -6.22 5.34 13.41
C ALA A 143 -6.06 3.82 13.51
N ILE A 144 -4.83 3.32 13.42
CA ILE A 144 -4.54 1.88 13.47
C ILE A 144 -4.83 1.31 14.86
N HIS A 145 -4.44 1.99 15.93
CA HIS A 145 -4.76 1.57 17.29
C HIS A 145 -6.27 1.54 17.54
N LYS A 146 -7.01 2.56 17.10
CA LYS A 146 -8.46 2.58 17.21
C LYS A 146 -9.12 1.42 16.46
N LEU A 147 -8.64 1.07 15.26
CA LEU A 147 -9.12 -0.11 14.53
C LEU A 147 -8.79 -1.42 15.27
N TRP A 148 -7.64 -1.47 15.95
CA TRP A 148 -7.27 -2.60 16.79
C TRP A 148 -8.17 -2.73 18.02
N ASP A 149 -8.40 -1.64 18.75
CA ASP A 149 -9.28 -1.60 19.93
C ASP A 149 -10.71 -1.98 19.58
N MET A 150 -11.19 -1.55 18.41
CA MET A 150 -12.50 -1.95 17.84
C MET A 150 -12.53 -3.39 17.33
N ARG A 151 -11.42 -4.13 17.41
CA ARG A 151 -11.24 -5.50 16.91
C ARG A 151 -11.50 -5.66 15.39
N ILE A 152 -11.38 -4.59 14.63
CA ILE A 152 -11.41 -4.60 13.17
C ILE A 152 -10.07 -5.13 12.64
N ILE A 153 -8.95 -4.65 13.19
CA ILE A 153 -7.63 -5.28 13.01
C ILE A 153 -7.47 -6.34 14.11
N LYS A 154 -7.05 -7.54 13.74
CA LYS A 154 -6.82 -8.66 14.65
C LYS A 154 -5.36 -9.09 14.63
N SER A 155 -4.88 -9.78 15.67
CA SER A 155 -3.48 -10.19 15.83
C SER A 155 -2.89 -11.01 14.67
N TYR A 156 -3.72 -11.72 13.93
CA TYR A 156 -3.29 -12.49 12.76
C TYR A 156 -3.39 -11.73 11.43
N HIS A 157 -3.88 -10.47 11.45
CA HIS A 157 -3.89 -9.63 10.26
C HIS A 157 -2.49 -9.07 9.98
N LYS A 158 -2.07 -9.13 8.73
CA LYS A 158 -0.83 -8.50 8.27
C LYS A 158 -1.14 -7.08 7.82
N VAL A 159 -0.49 -6.11 8.44
CA VAL A 159 -0.59 -4.69 8.10
C VAL A 159 0.74 -4.20 7.54
N HIS A 160 0.68 -3.39 6.50
CA HIS A 160 1.83 -2.72 5.91
C HIS A 160 1.67 -1.20 6.05
N LEU A 161 2.74 -0.51 6.41
CA LEU A 161 2.77 0.95 6.47
C LEU A 161 3.45 1.47 5.21
N LEU A 162 2.69 2.00 4.27
CA LEU A 162 3.23 2.62 3.07
C LEU A 162 3.78 4.00 3.39
N GLY A 163 5.07 4.19 3.11
CA GLY A 163 5.79 5.41 3.41
C GLY A 163 5.94 5.65 4.92
N CYS A 164 7.03 6.28 5.29
CA CYS A 164 7.29 6.68 6.67
C CYS A 164 8.22 7.89 6.66
N ALA A 165 7.73 9.06 7.06
CA ALA A 165 8.59 10.25 7.12
C ALA A 165 9.36 10.36 8.43
N LEU A 166 8.86 9.74 9.50
CA LEU A 166 9.45 9.81 10.83
C LEU A 166 9.64 8.38 11.38
N PRO A 167 10.88 7.88 11.45
CA PRO A 167 11.15 6.50 11.87
C PRO A 167 10.70 6.20 13.31
N GLN A 168 10.48 7.23 14.14
CA GLN A 168 9.91 7.09 15.49
C GLN A 168 8.55 6.40 15.49
N GLU A 169 7.82 6.45 14.36
CA GLU A 169 6.52 5.79 14.21
C GLU A 169 6.59 4.29 14.51
N PHE A 170 7.68 3.63 14.14
CA PHE A 170 7.82 2.18 14.34
C PHE A 170 7.80 1.73 15.81
N ALA A 171 8.13 2.62 16.75
CA ALA A 171 8.11 2.31 18.16
C ALA A 171 6.69 2.06 18.73
N TYR A 172 5.64 2.49 18.01
CA TYR A 172 4.26 2.42 18.47
C TYR A 172 3.50 1.16 18.00
N TYR A 173 4.11 0.34 17.13
CA TYR A 173 3.47 -0.88 16.59
C TYR A 173 4.14 -2.15 17.14
N LYS A 174 4.12 -2.33 18.46
CA LYS A 174 4.68 -3.51 19.13
C LYS A 174 3.62 -4.55 19.44
#